data_bcf8e41bf5aa6be9f6e1a3cbdc45efb9
#
_entry.id   bcf8e41bf5aa6be9f6e1a3cbdc45efb9
#
_cell.length_a   1.000
_cell.length_b   1.000
_cell.length_c   1.000
_cell.angle_alpha   90.00
_cell.angle_beta   90.00
_cell.angle_gamma   90.00
#
_symmetry.space_group_name_H-M   'P 1'
#
loop_
_entity.id
_entity.type
_entity.pdbx_description
1 polymer ?
#
loop_
_entity_poly.entity_id
_entity_poly.type
_entity_poly.pdbx_seq_one_letter_code
_entity_poly.pdbx_strand_id
1 'polypeptide(L)'
;MKPVRSYLLAAVLFVFASCRKDIPLQQIFITDTTSYSSTPYTIVAPWYFPTLMNIPDDNPLTEEGIYLGRCLFYDARFSGYQSPDSQMCCATCHLQANAFECGTDGPFSDGHPIGIGGNYTPHYMLPMVNLVWQNNGYLWSGAVYEGNPNVAKRRLEDLVWMGVYAKHEMFSDSNRAKAAIQNIPGYRPLFKRAFGTENITFNLMTKAIAQFIRSIVSCNSKFDRYLLGQTSLTPSESNGFVLFVTETGADCFHCHGGDGNPLFSTYLFYNNGKDTAFSDPNDHFGVTGDPMDIGAYKAPSLRNCELTGPYMHDGRFTTLDEVIDFYSAGVVWSPSISPLMHKVNDGGAQLTNQQKADLKAFLLTLTDHTLLTNPAYGPPPELP
;
A
#
# COMPACT_ATOMS: atom_id res chain seq x y z
N MET A 1 -49.16 -48.87 26.53
CA MET A 1 -48.20 -47.85 26.98
C MET A 1 -46.83 -48.19 26.40
N LYS A 2 -46.38 -47.48 25.40
CA LYS A 2 -45.02 -47.61 24.82
C LYS A 2 -44.24 -46.31 25.11
N PRO A 3 -42.97 -46.34 25.52
CA PRO A 3 -42.23 -45.13 25.87
C PRO A 3 -41.72 -44.40 24.61
N VAL A 4 -41.85 -43.08 24.66
CA VAL A 4 -41.35 -42.14 23.68
C VAL A 4 -39.83 -42.00 23.89
N ARG A 5 -39.03 -42.31 22.86
CA ARG A 5 -37.58 -42.04 22.82
C ARG A 5 -37.35 -40.61 22.37
N SER A 6 -36.83 -39.80 23.29
CA SER A 6 -36.34 -38.46 22.99
C SER A 6 -34.98 -38.57 22.29
N TYR A 7 -34.84 -38.06 21.09
CA TYR A 7 -33.59 -37.85 20.39
C TYR A 7 -33.02 -36.49 20.81
N LEU A 8 -31.90 -36.49 21.53
CA LEU A 8 -31.08 -35.29 21.73
C LEU A 8 -30.36 -35.01 20.41
N LEU A 9 -30.68 -33.90 19.74
CA LEU A 9 -29.90 -33.33 18.66
C LEU A 9 -28.68 -32.63 19.31
N ALA A 10 -27.49 -33.20 19.16
CA ALA A 10 -26.27 -32.52 19.46
C ALA A 10 -25.99 -31.51 18.35
N ALA A 11 -26.18 -30.22 18.62
CA ALA A 11 -25.74 -29.15 17.74
C ALA A 11 -24.21 -29.03 17.84
N VAL A 12 -23.51 -29.46 16.81
CA VAL A 12 -22.08 -29.24 16.65
C VAL A 12 -21.92 -27.77 16.21
N LEU A 13 -21.53 -26.91 17.16
CA LEU A 13 -21.07 -25.54 16.84
C LEU A 13 -19.72 -25.64 16.14
N PHE A 14 -19.70 -25.47 14.84
CA PHE A 14 -18.47 -25.13 14.11
C PHE A 14 -18.09 -23.70 14.46
N VAL A 15 -17.12 -23.54 15.34
CA VAL A 15 -16.46 -22.28 15.54
C VAL A 15 -15.58 -22.04 14.31
N PHE A 16 -16.04 -21.19 13.41
CA PHE A 16 -15.22 -20.68 12.31
C PHE A 16 -14.09 -19.85 12.93
N ALA A 17 -12.90 -20.39 12.94
CA ALA A 17 -11.69 -19.61 13.17
C ALA A 17 -11.50 -18.68 11.96
N SER A 18 -12.07 -17.49 12.04
CA SER A 18 -11.69 -16.39 11.14
C SER A 18 -10.21 -16.08 11.38
N CYS A 19 -9.49 -15.65 10.36
CA CYS A 19 -8.09 -15.19 10.42
C CYS A 19 -7.92 -13.92 11.28
N ARG A 20 -8.41 -13.99 12.52
CA ARG A 20 -8.25 -12.96 13.55
C ARG A 20 -7.41 -13.57 14.67
N LYS A 21 -6.10 -13.40 14.60
CA LYS A 21 -5.40 -13.11 15.83
C LYS A 21 -5.64 -11.62 16.11
N ASP A 22 -6.72 -11.35 16.81
CA ASP A 22 -6.80 -10.10 17.54
C ASP A 22 -5.58 -10.10 18.45
N ILE A 23 -4.58 -9.28 18.14
CA ILE A 23 -3.53 -8.98 19.11
C ILE A 23 -4.29 -8.34 20.27
N PRO A 24 -4.35 -8.97 21.45
CA PRO A 24 -5.08 -8.37 22.56
C PRO A 24 -4.42 -7.01 22.79
N LEU A 25 -5.21 -5.94 22.73
CA LEU A 25 -4.81 -4.61 23.17
C LEU A 25 -4.68 -4.62 24.70
N GLN A 26 -3.93 -5.58 25.26
CA GLN A 26 -3.56 -5.56 26.65
C GLN A 26 -2.41 -4.57 26.81
N GLN A 27 -2.73 -3.53 27.53
CA GLN A 27 -1.85 -2.54 28.14
C GLN A 27 -0.41 -3.03 28.24
N ILE A 28 0.41 -2.60 27.28
CA ILE A 28 1.85 -2.81 27.36
C ILE A 28 2.44 -1.68 28.24
N PHE A 29 1.89 -1.53 29.44
CA PHE A 29 2.57 -0.79 30.50
C PHE A 29 3.57 -1.70 31.16
N ILE A 30 4.83 -1.39 30.99
CA ILE A 30 5.93 -2.23 31.38
C ILE A 30 6.57 -1.75 32.64
N THR A 31 6.73 -2.69 33.51
CA THR A 31 7.58 -2.59 34.69
C THR A 31 8.83 -3.47 34.65
N ASP A 32 9.08 -4.23 33.57
CA ASP A 32 10.27 -5.07 33.49
C ASP A 32 11.28 -4.54 32.47
N THR A 33 12.43 -4.09 32.98
CA THR A 33 13.52 -3.45 32.25
C THR A 33 14.74 -4.36 32.08
N THR A 34 14.67 -5.65 32.40
CA THR A 34 15.86 -6.46 32.61
C THR A 34 16.29 -7.36 31.46
N SER A 35 15.42 -7.66 30.48
CA SER A 35 15.83 -8.46 29.31
C SER A 35 15.29 -7.91 28.02
N TYR A 36 16.16 -7.71 27.01
CA TYR A 36 15.77 -7.51 25.63
C TYR A 36 15.36 -8.86 25.03
N SER A 37 14.12 -8.95 24.64
CA SER A 37 13.62 -10.09 23.88
C SER A 37 12.52 -9.55 22.98
N SER A 38 12.79 -9.47 21.68
CA SER A 38 11.78 -9.13 20.70
C SER A 38 11.02 -10.38 20.28
N THR A 39 9.71 -10.24 20.09
CA THR A 39 8.83 -11.31 19.63
C THR A 39 8.79 -11.31 18.10
N PRO A 40 9.28 -12.37 17.43
CA PRO A 40 9.22 -12.45 15.97
C PRO A 40 7.78 -12.36 15.48
N TYR A 41 7.56 -11.52 14.46
CA TYR A 41 6.26 -11.39 13.80
C TYR A 41 6.27 -12.10 12.45
N THR A 42 5.24 -12.92 12.21
CA THR A 42 5.08 -13.61 10.91
C THR A 42 3.86 -13.06 10.20
N ILE A 43 4.05 -12.59 8.97
CA ILE A 43 2.94 -12.19 8.10
C ILE A 43 2.13 -13.44 7.73
N VAL A 44 0.83 -13.39 8.00
CA VAL A 44 -0.11 -14.43 7.60
C VAL A 44 -0.84 -13.97 6.35
N ALA A 45 -0.62 -14.68 5.26
CA ALA A 45 -1.30 -14.46 3.98
C ALA A 45 -1.80 -15.79 3.42
N PRO A 46 -2.83 -15.80 2.54
CA PRO A 46 -3.29 -17.00 1.86
C PRO A 46 -2.15 -17.69 1.08
N TRP A 47 -2.27 -19.00 0.90
CA TRP A 47 -1.26 -19.86 0.29
C TRP A 47 -0.84 -19.45 -1.12
N TYR A 48 -1.67 -18.71 -1.84
CA TYR A 48 -1.41 -18.24 -3.21
C TYR A 48 -0.62 -16.93 -3.25
N PHE A 49 -0.37 -16.27 -2.10
CA PHE A 49 0.52 -15.12 -2.05
C PHE A 49 1.99 -15.54 -2.18
N PRO A 50 2.87 -14.67 -2.72
CA PRO A 50 4.28 -14.99 -2.81
C PRO A 50 4.90 -15.27 -1.45
N THR A 51 5.74 -16.29 -1.38
CA THR A 51 6.47 -16.64 -0.14
C THR A 51 7.69 -15.77 0.09
N LEU A 52 8.27 -15.24 -1.00
CA LEU A 52 9.42 -14.34 -0.90
C LEU A 52 8.95 -12.93 -0.53
N MET A 53 9.43 -12.44 0.58
CA MET A 53 9.10 -11.13 1.14
C MET A 53 10.34 -10.25 1.19
N ASN A 54 10.16 -8.95 0.93
CA ASN A 54 11.22 -7.94 1.04
C ASN A 54 11.38 -7.50 2.51
N ILE A 55 11.98 -8.39 3.31
CA ILE A 55 12.30 -8.15 4.71
C ILE A 55 13.83 -8.21 4.86
N PRO A 56 14.50 -7.09 5.14
CA PRO A 56 15.95 -7.08 5.31
C PRO A 56 16.41 -7.86 6.55
N ASP A 57 17.54 -8.56 6.46
CA ASP A 57 18.11 -9.31 7.57
C ASP A 57 18.45 -8.44 8.78
N ASP A 58 18.78 -7.16 8.53
CA ASP A 58 19.12 -6.19 9.58
C ASP A 58 17.87 -5.45 10.14
N ASN A 59 16.67 -5.81 9.66
CA ASN A 59 15.39 -5.28 10.16
C ASN A 59 14.28 -6.33 10.08
N PRO A 60 14.43 -7.48 10.77
CA PRO A 60 13.38 -8.50 10.83
C PRO A 60 12.12 -7.94 11.49
N LEU A 61 10.95 -8.49 11.15
CA LEU A 61 9.68 -8.05 11.72
C LEU A 61 9.53 -8.59 13.15
N THR A 62 9.19 -7.69 14.07
CA THR A 62 8.88 -8.02 15.46
C THR A 62 7.61 -7.31 15.92
N GLU A 63 6.88 -7.91 16.87
CA GLU A 63 5.66 -7.29 17.41
C GLU A 63 5.95 -5.91 18.02
N GLU A 64 7.06 -5.80 18.76
CA GLU A 64 7.49 -4.54 19.40
C GLU A 64 7.96 -3.50 18.38
N GLY A 65 8.66 -3.93 17.33
CA GLY A 65 9.11 -3.04 16.25
C GLY A 65 7.93 -2.50 15.43
N ILE A 66 6.96 -3.35 15.11
CA ILE A 66 5.71 -2.97 14.43
C ILE A 66 4.91 -1.99 15.29
N TYR A 67 4.77 -2.26 16.60
CA TYR A 67 4.04 -1.36 17.49
C TYR A 67 4.72 0.01 17.62
N LEU A 68 6.05 0.05 17.79
CA LEU A 68 6.81 1.30 17.80
C LEU A 68 6.65 2.05 16.46
N GLY A 69 6.75 1.33 15.35
CA GLY A 69 6.56 1.91 14.02
C GLY A 69 5.18 2.52 13.83
N ARG A 70 4.15 1.83 14.33
CA ARG A 70 2.77 2.33 14.35
C ARG A 70 2.64 3.62 15.16
N CYS A 71 3.22 3.67 16.36
CA CYS A 71 3.23 4.90 17.17
C CYS A 71 3.87 6.06 16.39
N LEU A 72 5.03 5.84 15.78
CA LEU A 72 5.74 6.86 15.01
C LEU A 72 4.98 7.28 13.74
N PHE A 73 4.29 6.35 13.08
CA PHE A 73 3.50 6.59 11.87
C PHE A 73 2.33 7.53 12.12
N TYR A 74 1.74 7.48 13.32
CA TYR A 74 0.58 8.26 13.72
C TYR A 74 0.91 9.48 14.60
N ASP A 75 2.17 9.69 14.99
CA ASP A 75 2.57 10.78 15.87
C ASP A 75 3.01 12.01 15.07
N ALA A 76 2.17 13.02 15.00
CA ALA A 76 2.45 14.24 14.25
C ALA A 76 3.66 15.05 14.81
N ARG A 77 4.05 14.82 16.08
CA ARG A 77 5.27 15.38 16.69
C ARG A 77 6.54 14.88 16.00
N PHE A 78 6.46 13.77 15.24
CA PHE A 78 7.56 13.19 14.49
C PHE A 78 8.19 14.18 13.49
N SER A 79 7.41 15.07 12.89
CA SER A 79 7.95 16.13 12.01
C SER A 79 8.91 17.08 12.73
N GLY A 80 8.82 17.17 14.07
CA GLY A 80 9.68 18.00 14.92
C GLY A 80 9.35 19.49 14.91
N TYR A 81 8.24 19.89 14.31
CA TYR A 81 7.73 21.26 14.41
C TYR A 81 6.97 21.45 15.73
N GLN A 82 7.10 22.65 16.31
CA GLN A 82 6.50 22.97 17.61
C GLN A 82 5.04 23.40 17.50
N SER A 83 4.67 24.11 16.44
CA SER A 83 3.30 24.54 16.22
C SER A 83 2.44 23.34 15.79
N PRO A 84 1.30 23.07 16.45
CA PRO A 84 0.38 22.01 16.02
C PRO A 84 -0.05 22.11 14.55
N ASP A 85 -0.23 23.33 14.04
CA ASP A 85 -0.63 23.58 12.64
C ASP A 85 0.47 23.24 11.62
N SER A 86 1.70 22.99 12.10
CA SER A 86 2.84 22.60 11.27
C SER A 86 3.32 21.17 11.58
N GLN A 87 2.59 20.44 12.43
CA GLN A 87 2.92 19.04 12.72
C GLN A 87 2.33 18.11 11.67
N MET A 88 3.13 17.14 11.24
CA MET A 88 2.75 16.15 10.24
C MET A 88 3.36 14.78 10.58
N CYS A 89 2.61 13.73 10.30
CA CYS A 89 3.07 12.35 10.37
C CYS A 89 2.71 11.61 9.08
N CYS A 90 3.12 10.36 8.95
CA CYS A 90 2.78 9.54 7.78
C CYS A 90 1.26 9.44 7.58
N ALA A 91 0.52 9.24 8.69
CA ALA A 91 -0.94 9.13 8.67
C ALA A 91 -1.67 10.43 8.27
N THR A 92 -0.98 11.57 8.19
CA THR A 92 -1.57 12.81 7.67
C THR A 92 -1.96 12.67 6.19
N CYS A 93 -1.15 11.92 5.43
CA CYS A 93 -1.36 11.70 3.99
C CYS A 93 -1.75 10.25 3.67
N HIS A 94 -1.34 9.27 4.48
CA HIS A 94 -1.63 7.86 4.26
C HIS A 94 -2.77 7.41 5.18
N LEU A 95 -4.01 7.63 4.70
CA LEU A 95 -5.22 7.40 5.47
C LEU A 95 -5.67 5.94 5.42
N GLN A 96 -5.81 5.28 6.56
CA GLN A 96 -6.29 3.89 6.61
C GLN A 96 -7.63 3.72 5.89
N ALA A 97 -8.55 4.68 6.03
CA ALA A 97 -9.85 4.65 5.38
C ALA A 97 -9.78 4.61 3.83
N ASN A 98 -8.68 5.08 3.25
CA ASN A 98 -8.39 5.09 1.82
C ASN A 98 -7.31 4.06 1.44
N ALA A 99 -7.25 2.93 2.16
CA ALA A 99 -6.23 1.90 1.98
C ALA A 99 -4.79 2.45 2.03
N PHE A 100 -4.52 3.41 2.91
CA PHE A 100 -3.24 4.11 3.10
C PHE A 100 -2.77 4.92 1.88
N GLU A 101 -3.72 5.43 1.14
CA GLU A 101 -3.58 6.47 0.13
C GLU A 101 -4.21 7.76 0.66
N CYS A 102 -3.97 8.92 0.03
CA CYS A 102 -4.46 10.20 0.55
C CYS A 102 -5.96 10.43 0.30
N GLY A 103 -6.53 9.89 -0.77
CA GLY A 103 -7.89 10.17 -1.19
C GLY A 103 -8.12 11.65 -1.55
N THR A 104 -9.39 12.02 -1.65
CA THR A 104 -9.82 13.40 -1.94
C THR A 104 -10.26 14.18 -0.70
N ASP A 105 -10.41 13.51 0.45
CA ASP A 105 -11.02 14.06 1.67
C ASP A 105 -9.99 14.50 2.72
N GLY A 106 -8.69 14.43 2.41
CA GLY A 106 -7.60 14.79 3.31
C GLY A 106 -7.43 16.29 3.51
N PRO A 107 -6.43 16.74 4.29
CA PRO A 107 -6.12 18.15 4.53
C PRO A 107 -5.46 18.80 3.30
N PHE A 108 -5.86 18.42 2.11
CA PHE A 108 -5.26 18.80 0.84
C PHE A 108 -6.20 19.76 0.10
N SER A 109 -5.63 20.75 -0.55
CA SER A 109 -6.37 21.47 -1.58
C SER A 109 -6.56 20.54 -2.80
N ASP A 110 -7.75 20.47 -3.34
CA ASP A 110 -8.09 19.73 -4.59
C ASP A 110 -7.75 18.23 -4.64
N GLY A 111 -7.56 17.58 -3.49
CA GLY A 111 -7.22 16.16 -3.42
C GLY A 111 -5.77 15.82 -3.73
N HIS A 112 -4.89 16.81 -3.96
CA HIS A 112 -3.47 16.59 -4.19
C HIS A 112 -2.66 16.86 -2.91
N PRO A 113 -1.82 15.94 -2.44
CA PRO A 113 -1.07 16.09 -1.21
C PRO A 113 -0.16 17.31 -1.23
N ILE A 114 -0.21 18.09 -0.14
CA ILE A 114 0.64 19.25 0.08
C ILE A 114 1.44 19.08 1.36
N GLY A 115 2.75 19.27 1.30
CA GLY A 115 3.63 19.17 2.46
C GLY A 115 3.63 20.41 3.36
N ILE A 116 4.28 20.33 4.50
CA ILE A 116 4.44 21.44 5.45
C ILE A 116 5.07 22.66 4.78
N GLY A 117 5.95 22.46 3.80
CA GLY A 117 6.59 23.55 3.02
C GLY A 117 5.67 24.24 2.02
N GLY A 118 4.40 23.88 1.93
CA GLY A 118 3.44 24.44 0.98
C GLY A 118 3.64 24.01 -0.46
N ASN A 119 4.40 22.92 -0.70
CA ASN A 119 4.62 22.36 -2.03
C ASN A 119 3.77 21.10 -2.21
N TYR A 120 3.19 20.95 -3.40
CA TYR A 120 2.52 19.73 -3.79
C TYR A 120 3.52 18.59 -4.02
N THR A 121 3.11 17.34 -3.76
CA THR A 121 3.88 16.16 -4.20
C THR A 121 3.97 16.15 -5.73
N PRO A 122 5.08 15.65 -6.32
CA PRO A 122 5.21 15.57 -7.77
C PRO A 122 4.13 14.72 -8.43
N HIS A 123 3.69 13.69 -7.74
CA HIS A 123 2.65 12.76 -8.17
C HIS A 123 1.64 12.53 -7.04
N TYR A 124 0.48 12.00 -7.39
CA TYR A 124 -0.45 11.46 -6.43
C TYR A 124 0.18 10.29 -5.67
N MET A 125 -0.34 9.98 -4.49
CA MET A 125 0.25 8.95 -3.64
C MET A 125 -0.11 7.55 -4.13
N LEU A 126 0.80 6.61 -3.90
CA LEU A 126 0.53 5.19 -4.04
C LEU A 126 0.08 4.63 -2.68
N PRO A 127 -0.87 3.69 -2.65
CA PRO A 127 -1.31 3.06 -1.41
C PRO A 127 -0.17 2.28 -0.74
N MET A 128 -0.05 2.38 0.59
CA MET A 128 0.95 1.65 1.38
C MET A 128 0.43 0.28 1.84
N VAL A 129 -0.10 -0.52 0.95
CA VAL A 129 -0.54 -1.90 1.25
C VAL A 129 0.30 -2.92 0.51
N ASN A 130 0.56 -4.06 1.14
CA ASN A 130 1.29 -5.20 0.56
C ASN A 130 2.73 -4.85 0.12
N LEU A 131 3.33 -3.80 0.66
CA LEU A 131 4.68 -3.37 0.27
C LEU A 131 5.77 -4.38 0.64
N VAL A 132 5.48 -5.33 1.51
CA VAL A 132 6.39 -6.44 1.85
C VAL A 132 6.71 -7.34 0.64
N TRP A 133 5.87 -7.33 -0.40
CA TRP A 133 6.11 -8.08 -1.65
C TRP A 133 6.63 -7.21 -2.79
N GLN A 134 6.82 -5.91 -2.56
CA GLN A 134 7.30 -5.01 -3.61
C GLN A 134 8.83 -5.02 -3.68
N ASN A 135 9.40 -5.49 -4.80
CA ASN A 135 10.84 -5.64 -5.01
C ASN A 135 11.41 -4.70 -6.07
N ASN A 136 10.56 -4.11 -6.93
CA ASN A 136 10.98 -3.30 -8.08
C ASN A 136 10.97 -1.79 -7.78
N GLY A 137 11.35 -1.41 -6.56
CA GLY A 137 11.41 -0.01 -6.15
C GLY A 137 10.07 0.57 -5.70
N TYR A 138 10.15 1.72 -5.05
CA TYR A 138 9.01 2.47 -4.54
C TYR A 138 8.80 3.72 -5.39
N LEU A 139 7.72 4.46 -5.14
CA LEU A 139 7.25 5.59 -5.94
C LEU A 139 6.82 5.19 -7.37
N TRP A 140 6.19 6.12 -8.07
CA TRP A 140 5.75 5.92 -9.46
C TRP A 140 6.91 5.68 -10.42
N SER A 141 8.05 6.34 -10.20
CA SER A 141 9.26 6.18 -11.00
C SER A 141 10.13 4.99 -10.60
N GLY A 142 9.90 4.38 -9.43
CA GLY A 142 10.78 3.36 -8.88
C GLY A 142 12.10 3.92 -8.33
N ALA A 143 12.20 5.21 -8.04
CA ALA A 143 13.44 5.88 -7.63
C ALA A 143 14.11 5.26 -6.40
N VAL A 144 13.34 4.62 -5.52
CA VAL A 144 13.85 3.97 -4.30
C VAL A 144 13.79 2.45 -4.48
N TYR A 145 14.86 1.85 -4.98
CA TYR A 145 14.96 0.39 -5.11
C TYR A 145 16.39 -0.12 -4.89
N GLU A 146 16.51 -1.32 -4.37
CA GLU A 146 17.80 -1.99 -4.20
C GLU A 146 18.41 -2.32 -5.57
N GLY A 147 19.62 -1.89 -5.82
CA GLY A 147 20.27 -2.08 -7.14
C GLY A 147 20.34 -0.81 -7.99
N ASN A 148 19.61 0.26 -7.65
CA ASN A 148 19.78 1.52 -8.37
C ASN A 148 21.16 2.15 -8.06
N PRO A 149 22.10 2.22 -9.04
CA PRO A 149 23.44 2.74 -8.81
C PRO A 149 23.46 4.25 -8.57
N ASN A 150 22.42 4.96 -9.01
CA ASN A 150 22.36 6.42 -9.00
C ASN A 150 21.75 6.99 -7.71
N VAL A 151 21.17 6.13 -6.85
CA VAL A 151 20.49 6.55 -5.62
C VAL A 151 21.07 5.81 -4.43
N ALA A 152 21.51 6.56 -3.42
CA ALA A 152 22.02 5.98 -2.17
C ALA A 152 20.92 5.32 -1.32
N LYS A 153 19.66 5.50 -1.67
CA LYS A 153 18.48 5.11 -0.90
C LYS A 153 17.63 4.14 -1.70
N ARG A 154 17.44 2.94 -1.19
CA ARG A 154 17.03 1.78 -1.98
C ARG A 154 15.96 0.91 -1.32
N ARG A 155 15.75 1.05 0.01
CA ARG A 155 14.87 0.21 0.81
C ARG A 155 13.65 1.01 1.30
N LEU A 156 12.68 0.32 1.87
CA LEU A 156 11.51 0.97 2.48
C LEU A 156 11.91 1.93 3.60
N GLU A 157 12.95 1.60 4.37
CA GLU A 157 13.55 2.47 5.37
C GLU A 157 14.06 3.80 4.77
N ASP A 158 14.57 3.74 3.56
CA ASP A 158 15.04 4.91 2.83
C ASP A 158 13.89 5.73 2.26
N LEU A 159 12.78 5.09 1.86
CA LEU A 159 11.55 5.79 1.47
C LEU A 159 11.00 6.61 2.66
N VAL A 160 10.94 6.00 3.86
CA VAL A 160 10.53 6.71 5.10
C VAL A 160 11.46 7.91 5.35
N TRP A 161 12.78 7.73 5.14
CA TRP A 161 13.73 8.83 5.28
C TRP A 161 13.43 9.97 4.29
N MET A 162 13.11 9.65 3.03
CA MET A 162 12.77 10.65 2.02
C MET A 162 11.54 11.46 2.41
N GLY A 163 10.50 10.82 2.91
CA GLY A 163 9.28 11.49 3.38
C GLY A 163 9.52 12.52 4.50
N VAL A 164 10.52 12.29 5.35
CA VAL A 164 10.90 13.28 6.38
C VAL A 164 11.59 14.50 5.78
N TYR A 165 12.44 14.32 4.76
CA TYR A 165 13.24 15.41 4.19
C TYR A 165 12.57 16.16 3.04
N ALA A 166 11.63 15.54 2.35
CA ALA A 166 11.02 16.12 1.17
C ALA A 166 10.23 17.40 1.51
N LYS A 167 10.45 18.47 0.72
CA LYS A 167 9.76 19.77 0.89
C LYS A 167 8.25 19.67 0.66
N HIS A 168 7.85 18.71 -0.14
CA HIS A 168 6.46 18.42 -0.47
C HIS A 168 5.84 17.37 0.47
N GLU A 169 6.54 17.04 1.58
CA GLU A 169 6.06 16.19 2.66
C GLU A 169 6.34 16.84 4.02
N MET A 170 7.13 16.22 4.92
CA MET A 170 7.34 16.75 6.27
C MET A 170 8.31 17.93 6.33
N PHE A 171 9.12 18.16 5.31
CA PHE A 171 10.11 19.25 5.24
C PHE A 171 10.92 19.40 6.53
N SER A 172 11.40 18.30 7.04
CA SER A 172 12.13 18.19 8.30
C SER A 172 13.56 17.66 8.06
N ASP A 173 14.22 17.25 9.13
CA ASP A 173 15.52 16.60 9.08
C ASP A 173 15.69 15.58 10.22
N SER A 174 16.69 14.72 10.11
CA SER A 174 16.93 13.63 11.06
C SER A 174 17.19 14.11 12.49
N ASN A 175 17.83 15.28 12.67
CA ASN A 175 18.13 15.81 14.00
C ASN A 175 16.88 16.37 14.65
N ARG A 176 16.06 17.10 13.89
CA ARG A 176 14.80 17.66 14.36
C ARG A 176 13.81 16.55 14.74
N ALA A 177 13.59 15.57 13.84
CA ALA A 177 12.71 14.44 14.12
C ALA A 177 13.20 13.63 15.33
N LYS A 178 14.52 13.34 15.40
CA LYS A 178 15.12 12.67 16.55
C LYS A 178 14.90 13.43 17.84
N ALA A 179 15.20 14.74 17.87
CA ALA A 179 15.05 15.56 19.06
C ALA A 179 13.61 15.59 19.56
N ALA A 180 12.63 15.68 18.66
CA ALA A 180 11.22 15.64 19.01
C ALA A 180 10.83 14.36 19.74
N ILE A 181 11.17 13.20 19.17
CA ILE A 181 10.82 11.90 19.73
C ILE A 181 11.63 11.59 21.00
N GLN A 182 12.91 11.94 21.04
CA GLN A 182 13.80 11.69 22.18
C GLN A 182 13.35 12.41 23.45
N ASN A 183 12.66 13.57 23.32
CA ASN A 183 12.16 14.36 24.41
C ASN A 183 10.81 13.85 24.99
N ILE A 184 10.22 12.83 24.38
CA ILE A 184 9.00 12.19 24.86
C ILE A 184 9.39 10.94 25.67
N PRO A 185 9.18 10.94 27.01
CA PRO A 185 9.68 9.86 27.86
C PRO A 185 9.16 8.47 27.48
N GLY A 186 7.92 8.38 27.00
CA GLY A 186 7.25 7.13 26.63
C GLY A 186 7.90 6.36 25.47
N TYR A 187 8.69 7.03 24.60
CA TYR A 187 9.36 6.35 23.50
C TYR A 187 10.56 5.51 23.92
N ARG A 188 11.35 5.93 24.93
CA ARG A 188 12.56 5.21 25.34
C ARG A 188 12.32 3.74 25.67
N PRO A 189 11.31 3.38 26.50
CA PRO A 189 10.98 1.97 26.75
C PRO A 189 10.58 1.22 25.49
N LEU A 190 9.86 1.85 24.55
CA LEU A 190 9.47 1.21 23.29
C LEU A 190 10.68 0.89 22.42
N PHE A 191 11.65 1.82 22.29
CA PHE A 191 12.90 1.55 21.57
C PHE A 191 13.72 0.44 22.25
N LYS A 192 13.76 0.40 23.59
CA LYS A 192 14.43 -0.68 24.31
C LYS A 192 13.81 -2.04 24.01
N ARG A 193 12.51 -2.12 23.92
CA ARG A 193 11.79 -3.36 23.59
C ARG A 193 11.95 -3.76 22.14
N ALA A 194 11.90 -2.81 21.20
CA ALA A 194 12.00 -3.09 19.78
C ALA A 194 13.44 -3.41 19.33
N PHE A 195 14.43 -2.74 19.93
CA PHE A 195 15.83 -2.75 19.44
C PHE A 195 16.87 -2.97 20.53
N GLY A 196 16.49 -3.25 21.77
CA GLY A 196 17.42 -3.50 22.88
C GLY A 196 18.13 -2.25 23.42
N THR A 197 17.76 -1.06 22.99
CA THR A 197 18.43 0.18 23.38
C THR A 197 17.44 1.33 23.61
N GLU A 198 17.70 2.14 24.62
CA GLU A 198 16.98 3.41 24.84
C GLU A 198 17.58 4.58 24.04
N ASN A 199 18.69 4.35 23.33
CA ASN A 199 19.30 5.36 22.48
C ASN A 199 18.52 5.49 21.17
N ILE A 200 17.71 6.53 21.08
CA ILE A 200 16.88 6.81 19.90
C ILE A 200 17.76 7.38 18.79
N THR A 201 17.78 6.69 17.66
CA THR A 201 18.45 7.16 16.45
C THR A 201 17.44 7.26 15.31
N PHE A 202 17.68 8.14 14.35
CA PHE A 202 16.81 8.29 13.20
C PHE A 202 16.72 6.99 12.37
N ASN A 203 17.82 6.25 12.26
CA ASN A 203 17.83 4.94 11.59
C ASN A 203 16.89 3.93 12.27
N LEU A 204 16.87 3.85 13.60
CA LEU A 204 15.94 2.97 14.32
C LEU A 204 14.48 3.42 14.16
N MET A 205 14.23 4.74 14.04
CA MET A 205 12.89 5.27 13.78
C MET A 205 12.41 4.83 12.40
N THR A 206 13.23 4.99 11.36
CA THR A 206 12.85 4.55 10.00
C THR A 206 12.69 3.04 9.90
N LYS A 207 13.52 2.26 10.61
CA LYS A 207 13.36 0.81 10.71
C LYS A 207 12.03 0.39 11.34
N ALA A 208 11.64 1.02 12.44
CA ALA A 208 10.37 0.74 13.09
C ALA A 208 9.17 1.06 12.18
N ILE A 209 9.16 2.26 11.57
CA ILE A 209 8.10 2.65 10.64
C ILE A 209 8.02 1.68 9.45
N ALA A 210 9.16 1.26 8.90
CA ALA A 210 9.21 0.29 7.81
C ALA A 210 8.66 -1.10 8.22
N GLN A 211 8.91 -1.55 9.46
CA GLN A 211 8.28 -2.77 9.99
C GLN A 211 6.76 -2.65 10.03
N PHE A 212 6.24 -1.53 10.52
CA PHE A 212 4.79 -1.29 10.52
C PHE A 212 4.20 -1.28 9.12
N ILE A 213 4.79 -0.55 8.18
CA ILE A 213 4.31 -0.50 6.78
C ILE A 213 4.32 -1.90 6.15
N ARG A 214 5.38 -2.71 6.36
CA ARG A 214 5.43 -4.11 5.88
C ARG A 214 4.35 -4.99 6.47
N SER A 215 3.86 -4.70 7.66
CA SER A 215 2.79 -5.45 8.31
C SER A 215 1.40 -5.16 7.74
N ILE A 216 1.23 -4.09 6.96
CA ILE A 216 -0.05 -3.70 6.37
C ILE A 216 -0.35 -4.61 5.18
N VAL A 217 -1.18 -5.63 5.41
CA VAL A 217 -1.52 -6.64 4.41
C VAL A 217 -3.01 -6.63 4.10
N SER A 218 -3.33 -6.49 2.81
CA SER A 218 -4.67 -6.61 2.25
C SER A 218 -4.78 -7.96 1.53
N CYS A 219 -5.54 -8.90 2.10
CA CYS A 219 -5.67 -10.27 1.60
C CYS A 219 -7.04 -10.91 1.90
N ASN A 220 -8.07 -10.09 2.16
CA ASN A 220 -9.41 -10.56 2.49
C ASN A 220 -10.51 -9.87 1.65
N SER A 221 -10.20 -9.57 0.39
CA SER A 221 -11.17 -9.04 -0.57
C SER A 221 -12.23 -10.10 -0.95
N LYS A 222 -13.27 -9.71 -1.66
CA LYS A 222 -14.24 -10.68 -2.21
C LYS A 222 -13.55 -11.68 -3.14
N PHE A 223 -12.60 -11.22 -3.96
CA PHE A 223 -11.85 -12.08 -4.86
C PHE A 223 -10.94 -13.07 -4.08
N ASP A 224 -10.33 -12.63 -2.98
CA ASP A 224 -9.57 -13.54 -2.10
C ASP A 224 -10.46 -14.66 -1.56
N ARG A 225 -11.65 -14.31 -1.06
CA ARG A 225 -12.62 -15.30 -0.56
C ARG A 225 -13.13 -16.21 -1.66
N TYR A 226 -13.25 -15.73 -2.90
CA TYR A 226 -13.58 -16.57 -4.05
C TYR A 226 -12.46 -17.59 -4.33
N LEU A 227 -11.18 -17.18 -4.35
CA LEU A 227 -10.05 -18.09 -4.53
C LEU A 227 -9.94 -19.15 -3.42
N LEU A 228 -10.40 -18.81 -2.21
CA LEU A 228 -10.48 -19.74 -1.08
C LEU A 228 -11.74 -20.60 -1.06
N GLY A 229 -12.63 -20.50 -2.06
CA GLY A 229 -13.89 -21.23 -2.12
C GLY A 229 -14.94 -20.81 -1.07
N GLN A 230 -14.79 -19.62 -0.47
CA GLN A 230 -15.66 -19.12 0.59
C GLN A 230 -16.85 -18.30 0.06
N THR A 231 -16.80 -17.87 -1.18
CA THR A 231 -17.86 -17.11 -1.87
C THR A 231 -17.81 -17.37 -3.36
N SER A 232 -18.84 -16.90 -4.08
CA SER A 232 -18.89 -16.96 -5.56
C SER A 232 -18.88 -15.56 -6.15
N LEU A 233 -18.35 -15.44 -7.36
CA LEU A 233 -18.50 -14.25 -8.18
C LEU A 233 -19.88 -14.25 -8.84
N THR A 234 -20.46 -13.07 -9.03
CA THR A 234 -21.62 -12.90 -9.88
C THR A 234 -21.25 -13.13 -11.36
N PRO A 235 -22.20 -13.34 -12.27
CA PRO A 235 -21.91 -13.45 -13.70
C PRO A 235 -21.14 -12.24 -14.25
N SER A 236 -21.49 -11.03 -13.84
CA SER A 236 -20.79 -9.80 -14.26
C SER A 236 -19.34 -9.75 -13.76
N GLU A 237 -19.09 -10.06 -12.48
CA GLU A 237 -17.75 -10.13 -11.91
C GLU A 237 -16.89 -11.21 -12.59
N SER A 238 -17.49 -12.37 -12.91
CA SER A 238 -16.79 -13.45 -13.62
C SER A 238 -16.44 -13.04 -15.06
N ASN A 239 -17.37 -12.41 -15.77
CA ASN A 239 -17.11 -11.87 -17.10
C ASN A 239 -16.00 -10.80 -17.05
N GLY A 240 -16.05 -9.89 -16.07
CA GLY A 240 -15.02 -8.88 -15.86
C GLY A 240 -13.64 -9.48 -15.58
N PHE A 241 -13.56 -10.56 -14.82
CA PHE A 241 -12.31 -11.30 -14.62
C PHE A 241 -11.78 -11.90 -15.91
N VAL A 242 -12.63 -12.52 -16.72
CA VAL A 242 -12.23 -13.05 -18.04
C VAL A 242 -11.73 -11.92 -18.95
N LEU A 243 -12.43 -10.78 -19.00
CA LEU A 243 -11.97 -9.60 -19.76
C LEU A 243 -10.59 -9.12 -19.28
N PHE A 244 -10.36 -9.11 -17.98
CA PHE A 244 -9.10 -8.67 -17.36
C PHE A 244 -7.91 -9.55 -17.76
N VAL A 245 -8.09 -10.89 -17.79
CA VAL A 245 -7.00 -11.86 -18.00
C VAL A 245 -6.85 -12.34 -19.46
N THR A 246 -7.54 -11.71 -20.42
CA THR A 246 -7.47 -12.13 -21.82
C THR A 246 -7.04 -11.00 -22.75
N GLU A 247 -6.14 -11.31 -23.70
CA GLU A 247 -5.68 -10.36 -24.73
C GLU A 247 -6.81 -9.84 -25.62
N THR A 248 -7.78 -10.71 -25.93
CA THR A 248 -8.98 -10.32 -26.70
C THR A 248 -10.01 -9.52 -25.88
N GLY A 249 -9.83 -9.49 -24.56
CA GLY A 249 -10.63 -8.69 -23.63
C GLY A 249 -10.07 -7.31 -23.38
N ALA A 250 -9.91 -6.93 -22.13
CA ALA A 250 -9.35 -5.65 -21.70
C ALA A 250 -7.81 -5.62 -21.64
N ASP A 251 -7.17 -6.79 -21.64
CA ASP A 251 -5.72 -6.97 -21.70
C ASP A 251 -4.96 -6.35 -20.51
N CYS A 252 -5.56 -6.33 -19.32
CA CYS A 252 -4.97 -5.68 -18.14
C CYS A 252 -3.83 -6.49 -17.51
N PHE A 253 -3.84 -7.81 -17.70
CA PHE A 253 -2.99 -8.74 -16.95
C PHE A 253 -1.50 -8.63 -17.31
N HIS A 254 -1.14 -8.16 -18.47
CA HIS A 254 0.26 -7.99 -18.85
C HIS A 254 1.01 -7.03 -17.90
N CYS A 255 0.35 -5.97 -17.47
CA CYS A 255 0.93 -4.97 -16.54
C CYS A 255 0.53 -5.23 -15.09
N HIS A 256 -0.70 -5.72 -14.86
CA HIS A 256 -1.24 -5.91 -13.51
C HIS A 256 -1.22 -7.36 -13.03
N GLY A 257 -0.68 -8.29 -13.83
CA GLY A 257 -0.70 -9.71 -13.51
C GLY A 257 -2.09 -10.35 -13.69
N GLY A 258 -2.12 -11.66 -13.90
CA GLY A 258 -3.34 -12.43 -14.10
C GLY A 258 -3.78 -13.19 -12.85
N ASP A 259 -4.48 -14.31 -13.08
CA ASP A 259 -5.01 -15.21 -12.05
C ASP A 259 -3.93 -15.80 -11.12
N GLY A 260 -2.70 -15.89 -11.58
CA GLY A 260 -1.55 -16.32 -10.77
C GLY A 260 -0.86 -15.20 -9.97
N ASN A 261 -1.32 -13.95 -10.07
CA ASN A 261 -0.70 -12.83 -9.35
C ASN A 261 -1.68 -12.17 -8.38
N PRO A 262 -1.69 -12.59 -7.10
CA PRO A 262 -2.64 -12.08 -6.10
C PRO A 262 -2.42 -10.61 -5.74
N LEU A 263 -1.31 -10.00 -6.14
CA LEU A 263 -1.01 -8.60 -5.88
C LEU A 263 -1.63 -7.67 -6.93
N PHE A 264 -2.11 -8.23 -8.07
CA PHE A 264 -2.65 -7.47 -9.19
C PHE A 264 -1.71 -6.33 -9.62
N SER A 265 -0.42 -6.65 -9.70
CA SER A 265 0.65 -5.77 -10.17
C SER A 265 1.89 -6.60 -10.52
N THR A 266 2.58 -6.21 -11.58
CA THR A 266 3.94 -6.68 -11.84
C THR A 266 4.98 -5.83 -11.11
N TYR A 267 4.58 -4.66 -10.60
CA TYR A 267 5.45 -3.61 -10.07
C TYR A 267 6.54 -3.15 -11.05
N LEU A 268 6.38 -3.45 -12.34
CA LEU A 268 7.24 -2.97 -13.42
C LEU A 268 6.71 -1.63 -13.96
N PHE A 269 7.47 -1.02 -14.86
CA PHE A 269 7.23 0.32 -15.37
C PHE A 269 6.81 0.27 -16.84
N TYR A 270 5.77 1.04 -17.16
CA TYR A 270 5.19 1.04 -18.48
C TYR A 270 4.73 2.45 -18.89
N ASN A 271 5.00 2.83 -20.13
CA ASN A 271 4.26 3.89 -20.76
C ASN A 271 2.95 3.30 -21.29
N ASN A 272 1.85 3.67 -20.67
CA ASN A 272 0.52 3.13 -20.94
C ASN A 272 -0.25 3.86 -22.06
N GLY A 273 0.41 4.73 -22.79
CA GLY A 273 -0.21 5.48 -23.88
C GLY A 273 -1.18 6.56 -23.43
N LYS A 274 -0.97 7.13 -22.24
CA LYS A 274 -1.81 8.21 -21.72
C LYS A 274 -1.52 9.56 -22.41
N ASP A 275 -0.27 9.78 -22.81
CA ASP A 275 0.21 11.03 -23.37
C ASP A 275 1.10 10.80 -24.60
N THR A 276 1.17 11.81 -25.49
CA THR A 276 2.05 11.82 -26.65
C THR A 276 3.32 12.67 -26.44
N ALA A 277 3.33 13.50 -25.39
CA ALA A 277 4.45 14.36 -25.01
C ALA A 277 4.72 14.22 -23.51
N PHE A 278 5.98 14.17 -23.15
CA PHE A 278 6.44 13.91 -21.80
C PHE A 278 7.37 15.01 -21.32
N SER A 279 7.08 15.61 -20.19
CA SER A 279 7.87 16.68 -19.58
C SER A 279 8.13 16.45 -18.08
N ASP A 280 7.62 15.36 -17.54
CA ASP A 280 7.80 15.03 -16.13
C ASP A 280 9.22 14.47 -15.89
N PRO A 281 10.05 15.16 -15.12
CA PRO A 281 11.41 14.67 -14.81
C PRO A 281 11.43 13.53 -13.78
N ASN A 282 10.27 13.18 -13.22
CA ASN A 282 10.12 12.14 -12.19
C ASN A 282 9.48 10.86 -12.73
N ASP A 283 9.46 10.65 -14.04
CA ASP A 283 9.12 9.38 -14.66
C ASP A 283 10.26 8.33 -14.49
N HIS A 284 10.09 7.14 -15.02
CA HIS A 284 11.11 6.09 -14.92
C HIS A 284 12.39 6.41 -15.68
N PHE A 285 12.31 7.18 -16.76
CA PHE A 285 13.48 7.70 -17.47
C PHE A 285 14.39 8.51 -16.55
N GLY A 286 13.84 9.32 -15.65
CA GLY A 286 14.61 10.06 -14.65
C GLY A 286 15.45 9.17 -13.73
N VAL A 287 15.12 7.88 -13.63
CA VAL A 287 15.86 6.87 -12.83
C VAL A 287 16.86 6.11 -13.68
N THR A 288 16.46 5.66 -14.88
CA THR A 288 17.25 4.76 -15.73
C THR A 288 18.12 5.48 -16.76
N GLY A 289 17.65 6.62 -17.25
CA GLY A 289 18.26 7.30 -18.40
C GLY A 289 18.01 6.58 -19.74
N ASP A 290 17.20 5.53 -19.77
CA ASP A 290 16.85 4.82 -21.02
C ASP A 290 15.70 5.55 -21.73
N PRO A 291 15.88 5.99 -22.99
CA PRO A 291 14.82 6.65 -23.75
C PRO A 291 13.53 5.84 -23.89
N MET A 292 13.58 4.51 -23.75
CA MET A 292 12.38 3.68 -23.78
C MET A 292 11.53 3.80 -22.51
N ASP A 293 12.10 4.37 -21.45
CA ASP A 293 11.41 4.60 -20.18
C ASP A 293 10.78 6.01 -20.07
N ILE A 294 10.86 6.81 -21.12
CA ILE A 294 10.19 8.13 -21.18
C ILE A 294 8.67 7.95 -21.07
N GLY A 295 8.07 8.61 -20.08
CA GLY A 295 6.64 8.49 -19.78
C GLY A 295 6.22 7.16 -19.17
N ALA A 296 7.18 6.32 -18.76
CA ALA A 296 6.90 5.08 -18.06
C ALA A 296 6.73 5.32 -16.56
N TYR A 297 5.71 4.69 -16.01
CA TYR A 297 5.39 4.70 -14.59
C TYR A 297 5.07 3.29 -14.11
N LYS A 298 5.20 3.08 -12.80
CA LYS A 298 4.88 1.80 -12.17
C LYS A 298 3.42 1.42 -12.46
N ALA A 299 3.19 0.15 -12.82
CA ALA A 299 1.87 -0.46 -12.72
C ALA A 299 1.56 -0.73 -11.24
N PRO A 300 0.69 0.06 -10.59
CA PRO A 300 0.39 -0.12 -9.18
C PRO A 300 -0.45 -1.39 -8.95
N SER A 301 -0.50 -1.85 -7.70
CA SER A 301 -1.47 -2.87 -7.32
C SER A 301 -2.90 -2.35 -7.54
N LEU A 302 -3.76 -3.19 -8.13
CA LEU A 302 -5.18 -2.88 -8.26
C LEU A 302 -5.99 -3.30 -7.03
N ARG A 303 -5.34 -3.88 -6.02
CA ARG A 303 -6.01 -4.13 -4.74
C ARG A 303 -6.47 -2.81 -4.14
N ASN A 304 -7.72 -2.78 -3.71
CA ASN A 304 -8.37 -1.60 -3.14
C ASN A 304 -8.51 -0.41 -4.12
N CYS A 305 -8.39 -0.63 -5.43
CA CYS A 305 -8.46 0.45 -6.42
C CYS A 305 -9.80 1.24 -6.38
N GLU A 306 -10.86 0.66 -5.86
CA GLU A 306 -12.12 1.36 -5.58
C GLU A 306 -11.93 2.59 -4.67
N LEU A 307 -10.96 2.53 -3.76
CA LEU A 307 -10.75 3.49 -2.67
C LEU A 307 -9.58 4.44 -2.90
N THR A 308 -8.77 4.18 -3.92
CA THR A 308 -7.49 4.86 -4.14
C THR A 308 -7.52 5.82 -5.32
N GLY A 309 -8.65 6.44 -5.57
CA GLY A 309 -8.75 7.57 -6.48
C GLY A 309 -8.25 8.87 -5.83
N PRO A 310 -7.79 9.84 -6.62
CA PRO A 310 -7.79 9.89 -8.08
C PRO A 310 -6.68 9.02 -8.71
N TYR A 311 -6.88 8.65 -9.98
CA TYR A 311 -6.07 7.64 -10.66
C TYR A 311 -5.01 8.24 -11.56
N MET A 312 -4.02 7.41 -11.92
CA MET A 312 -2.77 7.71 -12.61
C MET A 312 -1.79 8.49 -11.71
N HIS A 313 -0.56 8.65 -12.19
CA HIS A 313 0.47 9.36 -11.42
C HIS A 313 0.15 10.85 -11.21
N ASP A 314 -0.64 11.44 -12.09
CA ASP A 314 -1.04 12.85 -12.06
C ASP A 314 -2.49 13.09 -11.61
N GLY A 315 -3.21 12.03 -11.23
CA GLY A 315 -4.56 12.13 -10.66
C GLY A 315 -5.64 12.61 -11.62
N ARG A 316 -5.41 12.55 -12.95
CA ARG A 316 -6.33 13.14 -13.94
C ARG A 316 -7.68 12.46 -14.06
N PHE A 317 -7.81 11.22 -13.61
CA PHE A 317 -9.08 10.50 -13.58
C PHE A 317 -9.58 10.37 -12.13
N THR A 318 -10.82 10.76 -11.91
CA THR A 318 -11.43 10.77 -10.57
C THR A 318 -12.22 9.49 -10.29
N THR A 319 -12.59 8.75 -11.34
CA THR A 319 -13.42 7.53 -11.24
C THR A 319 -12.78 6.37 -11.98
N LEU A 320 -13.10 5.13 -11.55
CA LEU A 320 -12.74 3.92 -12.28
C LEU A 320 -13.39 3.86 -13.68
N ASP A 321 -14.55 4.47 -13.87
CA ASP A 321 -15.21 4.54 -15.16
C ASP A 321 -14.34 5.32 -16.17
N GLU A 322 -13.79 6.47 -15.75
CA GLU A 322 -12.87 7.26 -16.59
C GLU A 322 -11.59 6.48 -16.94
N VAL A 323 -11.05 5.71 -15.99
CA VAL A 323 -9.88 4.84 -16.24
C VAL A 323 -10.23 3.74 -17.26
N ILE A 324 -11.38 3.09 -17.11
CA ILE A 324 -11.83 2.05 -18.04
C ILE A 324 -12.13 2.65 -19.42
N ASP A 325 -12.71 3.83 -19.48
CA ASP A 325 -12.97 4.55 -20.73
C ASP A 325 -11.66 4.91 -21.44
N PHE A 326 -10.65 5.36 -20.68
CA PHE A 326 -9.33 5.64 -21.24
C PHE A 326 -8.71 4.37 -21.86
N TYR A 327 -8.63 3.26 -21.14
CA TYR A 327 -8.07 2.01 -21.68
C TYR A 327 -8.95 1.40 -22.80
N SER A 328 -10.23 1.75 -22.83
CA SER A 328 -11.14 1.32 -23.90
C SER A 328 -10.93 2.06 -25.22
N ALA A 329 -10.76 3.40 -25.19
CA ALA A 329 -10.78 4.22 -26.41
C ALA A 329 -9.93 5.51 -26.34
N GLY A 330 -9.08 5.67 -25.32
CA GLY A 330 -8.27 6.87 -25.09
C GLY A 330 -6.76 6.69 -25.21
N VAL A 331 -6.30 5.47 -25.53
CA VAL A 331 -4.87 5.15 -25.65
C VAL A 331 -4.27 5.77 -26.89
N VAL A 332 -3.12 6.45 -26.74
CA VAL A 332 -2.42 7.11 -27.84
C VAL A 332 -1.01 6.54 -28.02
N TRP A 333 -0.55 6.53 -29.25
CA TRP A 333 0.79 6.07 -29.59
C TRP A 333 1.86 7.12 -29.26
N SER A 334 3.02 6.65 -28.79
CA SER A 334 4.24 7.45 -28.64
C SER A 334 5.48 6.59 -28.91
N PRO A 335 6.66 7.19 -29.17
CA PRO A 335 7.88 6.42 -29.46
C PRO A 335 8.33 5.48 -28.33
N SER A 336 8.00 5.80 -27.08
CA SER A 336 8.31 5.02 -25.88
C SER A 336 7.13 4.21 -25.34
N ILE A 337 6.05 4.06 -26.14
CA ILE A 337 4.89 3.25 -25.73
C ILE A 337 5.32 1.83 -25.36
N SER A 338 4.81 1.28 -24.26
CA SER A 338 5.12 -0.10 -23.88
C SER A 338 4.69 -1.07 -24.99
N PRO A 339 5.56 -2.02 -25.40
CA PRO A 339 5.19 -3.05 -26.36
C PRO A 339 3.99 -3.90 -25.92
N LEU A 340 3.67 -3.93 -24.63
CA LEU A 340 2.50 -4.64 -24.07
C LEU A 340 1.17 -3.89 -24.30
N MET A 341 1.20 -2.65 -24.80
CA MET A 341 0.00 -1.92 -25.19
C MET A 341 -0.45 -2.34 -26.60
N HIS A 342 -0.78 -3.62 -26.77
CA HIS A 342 -1.05 -4.27 -28.07
C HIS A 342 -2.15 -3.59 -28.87
N LYS A 343 -3.12 -2.96 -28.20
CA LYS A 343 -4.30 -2.34 -28.84
C LYS A 343 -4.15 -0.83 -29.08
N VAL A 344 -2.92 -0.30 -28.98
CA VAL A 344 -2.68 1.14 -29.17
C VAL A 344 -3.11 1.63 -30.55
N ASN A 345 -2.96 0.82 -31.61
CA ASN A 345 -3.36 1.19 -32.97
C ASN A 345 -4.88 1.33 -33.14
N ASP A 346 -5.65 0.66 -32.29
CA ASP A 346 -7.11 0.75 -32.24
C ASP A 346 -7.57 1.85 -31.25
N GLY A 347 -6.64 2.55 -30.60
CA GLY A 347 -6.92 3.54 -29.57
C GLY A 347 -7.30 2.94 -28.22
N GLY A 348 -7.20 1.61 -28.05
CA GLY A 348 -7.53 0.87 -26.82
C GLY A 348 -8.33 -0.40 -27.08
N ALA A 349 -8.89 -0.95 -26.03
CA ALA A 349 -9.54 -2.29 -26.04
C ALA A 349 -10.94 -2.32 -26.72
N GLN A 350 -11.50 -1.18 -27.05
CA GLN A 350 -12.81 -1.02 -27.74
C GLN A 350 -13.96 -1.77 -27.05
N LEU A 351 -14.03 -1.66 -25.73
CA LEU A 351 -15.02 -2.36 -24.90
C LEU A 351 -16.44 -1.81 -25.08
N THR A 352 -17.42 -2.69 -25.19
CA THR A 352 -18.84 -2.30 -25.11
C THR A 352 -19.20 -1.79 -23.70
N ASN A 353 -20.31 -1.07 -23.55
CA ASN A 353 -20.78 -0.59 -22.25
C ASN A 353 -20.98 -1.73 -21.24
N GLN A 354 -21.46 -2.91 -21.69
CA GLN A 354 -21.60 -4.07 -20.81
C GLN A 354 -20.25 -4.61 -20.35
N GLN A 355 -19.26 -4.70 -21.25
CA GLN A 355 -17.93 -5.15 -20.90
C GLN A 355 -17.21 -4.19 -19.95
N LYS A 356 -17.39 -2.87 -20.10
CA LYS A 356 -16.90 -1.87 -19.15
C LYS A 356 -17.52 -2.06 -17.76
N ALA A 357 -18.83 -2.27 -17.71
CA ALA A 357 -19.55 -2.54 -16.46
C ALA A 357 -19.09 -3.85 -15.79
N ASP A 358 -18.90 -4.91 -16.57
CA ASP A 358 -18.39 -6.20 -16.08
C ASP A 358 -16.95 -6.07 -15.56
N LEU A 359 -16.07 -5.38 -16.28
CA LEU A 359 -14.70 -5.13 -15.84
C LEU A 359 -14.66 -4.34 -14.53
N LYS A 360 -15.47 -3.28 -14.42
CA LYS A 360 -15.62 -2.53 -13.18
C LYS A 360 -16.11 -3.41 -12.04
N ALA A 361 -17.13 -4.24 -12.28
CA ALA A 361 -17.67 -5.16 -11.27
C ALA A 361 -16.57 -6.09 -10.74
N PHE A 362 -15.70 -6.60 -11.60
CA PHE A 362 -14.54 -7.39 -11.17
C PHE A 362 -13.57 -6.56 -10.33
N LEU A 363 -13.15 -5.37 -10.77
CA LEU A 363 -12.21 -4.53 -10.04
C LEU A 363 -12.69 -4.21 -8.63
N LEU A 364 -13.99 -3.99 -8.42
CA LEU A 364 -14.58 -3.78 -7.10
C LEU A 364 -14.45 -5.02 -6.18
N THR A 365 -14.31 -6.23 -6.74
CA THR A 365 -14.06 -7.44 -5.93
C THR A 365 -12.69 -7.47 -5.28
N LEU A 366 -11.75 -6.61 -5.70
CA LEU A 366 -10.39 -6.52 -5.17
C LEU A 366 -10.29 -5.67 -3.90
N THR A 367 -11.39 -5.08 -3.44
CA THR A 367 -11.44 -4.25 -2.24
C THR A 367 -11.52 -5.10 -0.98
N ASP A 368 -10.60 -4.87 -0.06
CA ASP A 368 -10.56 -5.47 1.27
C ASP A 368 -11.09 -4.49 2.32
N HIS A 369 -12.39 -4.52 2.54
CA HIS A 369 -13.04 -3.64 3.52
C HIS A 369 -12.58 -3.90 4.96
N THR A 370 -12.00 -5.06 5.27
CA THR A 370 -11.49 -5.36 6.62
C THR A 370 -10.22 -4.58 6.94
N LEU A 371 -9.45 -4.16 5.93
CA LEU A 371 -8.28 -3.31 6.07
C LEU A 371 -8.64 -1.95 6.68
N LEU A 372 -9.77 -1.37 6.25
CA LEU A 372 -10.15 0.02 6.53
C LEU A 372 -10.42 0.29 8.01
N THR A 373 -10.84 -0.73 8.73
CA THR A 373 -11.22 -0.64 10.15
C THR A 373 -10.42 -1.56 11.05
N ASN A 374 -9.39 -2.22 10.53
CA ASN A 374 -8.56 -3.10 11.34
C ASN A 374 -7.81 -2.30 12.41
N PRO A 375 -8.07 -2.54 13.71
CA PRO A 375 -7.44 -1.77 14.79
C PRO A 375 -5.93 -1.98 14.88
N ALA A 376 -5.39 -3.04 14.27
CA ALA A 376 -3.94 -3.26 14.22
C ALA A 376 -3.24 -2.24 13.32
N TYR A 377 -3.95 -1.66 12.37
CA TYR A 377 -3.39 -0.71 11.39
C TYR A 377 -3.81 0.75 11.66
N GLY A 378 -4.83 0.98 12.48
CA GLY A 378 -5.27 2.31 12.87
C GLY A 378 -4.35 2.99 13.90
N PRO A 379 -4.68 4.22 14.35
CA PRO A 379 -3.90 4.88 15.39
C PRO A 379 -3.86 4.03 16.67
N PRO A 380 -2.72 4.02 17.41
CA PRO A 380 -2.68 3.35 18.70
C PRO A 380 -3.68 4.02 19.66
N PRO A 381 -4.19 3.29 20.68
CA PRO A 381 -5.14 3.87 21.65
C PRO A 381 -4.61 5.11 22.35
N GLU A 382 -3.30 5.14 22.63
CA GLU A 382 -2.59 6.28 23.20
C GLU A 382 -1.20 6.36 22.55
N LEU A 383 -0.78 7.59 22.26
CA LEU A 383 0.60 7.86 21.84
C LEU A 383 1.50 8.01 23.08
N PRO A 384 2.78 7.62 22.97
CA PRO A 384 3.73 7.73 24.08
C PRO A 384 3.93 9.16 24.61
#